data_cdca688a8eac70845003e2fceb8867e6
#
_entry.id   cdca688a8eac70845003e2fceb8867e6
#
_cell.length_a   1.000
_cell.length_b   1.000
_cell.length_c   1.000
_cell.angle_alpha   90.00
_cell.angle_beta   90.00
_cell.angle_gamma   90.00
#
_symmetry.space_group_name_H-M   'P 1'
#
loop_
_entity.id
_entity.type
_entity.pdbx_description
1 polymer ?
#
loop_
_entity_poly.entity_id
_entity_poly.type
_entity_poly.pdbx_seq_one_letter_code
_entity_poly.pdbx_strand_id
1 'polypeptide(L)'
;MRKSGTSTSSKSTRRGVCAGGVTDVGENRDQEAEPKAAAARAAGATPRWHFIGQLQRNKAKSVIGYADVVESVDSVRLATALDRAAAGRPAPLEVLVQVSIDGDPERGGAAGDDIWRISDLVASSAALRLGGVMAVAPQEWDPDRAFEQLAGLTERLVSTHPEATTVSAGMSSDLEAAIRHGATHVRIGTSLLGMRNTLR
;
A
#
# COMPACT_ATOMS: atom_id res chain seq x y z
N MET A 1 -14.22 37.65 -22.63
CA MET A 1 -14.54 36.22 -22.89
C MET A 1 -13.54 35.34 -22.15
N ARG A 2 -13.91 34.83 -20.98
CA ARG A 2 -13.05 33.95 -20.18
C ARG A 2 -13.46 32.51 -20.49
N LYS A 3 -12.55 31.70 -21.03
CA LYS A 3 -12.77 30.26 -21.24
C LYS A 3 -12.39 29.54 -19.96
N SER A 4 -13.38 29.05 -19.24
CA SER A 4 -13.22 28.10 -18.13
C SER A 4 -12.98 26.70 -18.71
N GLY A 5 -11.75 26.24 -18.70
CA GLY A 5 -11.38 24.87 -19.03
C GLY A 5 -11.60 23.97 -17.83
N THR A 6 -12.69 23.27 -17.79
CA THR A 6 -13.00 22.22 -16.79
C THR A 6 -12.18 20.96 -17.10
N SER A 7 -11.24 20.64 -16.23
CA SER A 7 -10.51 19.36 -16.24
C SER A 7 -11.43 18.20 -15.85
N THR A 8 -12.09 17.60 -16.84
CA THR A 8 -13.07 16.51 -16.67
C THR A 8 -12.47 15.09 -16.76
N SER A 9 -11.16 14.96 -17.02
CA SER A 9 -10.55 13.67 -17.36
C SER A 9 -10.33 12.72 -16.17
N SER A 10 -10.10 13.21 -14.96
CA SER A 10 -9.75 12.33 -13.83
C SER A 10 -10.95 11.74 -13.07
N LYS A 11 -12.11 12.35 -13.13
CA LYS A 11 -13.33 11.88 -12.43
C LYS A 11 -14.05 10.74 -13.15
N SER A 12 -14.00 10.71 -14.48
CA SER A 12 -14.65 9.70 -15.33
C SER A 12 -14.00 8.32 -15.21
N THR A 13 -12.66 8.27 -15.20
CA THR A 13 -11.90 7.01 -15.18
C THR A 13 -12.12 6.22 -13.88
N ARG A 14 -12.27 6.90 -12.75
CA ARG A 14 -12.43 6.24 -11.42
C ARG A 14 -13.82 5.69 -11.18
N ARG A 15 -14.85 6.38 -11.64
CA ARG A 15 -16.23 5.87 -11.60
C ARG A 15 -16.35 4.60 -12.46
N GLY A 16 -15.61 4.54 -13.57
CA GLY A 16 -15.52 3.36 -14.43
C GLY A 16 -14.81 2.18 -13.76
N VAL A 17 -13.73 2.42 -13.01
CA VAL A 17 -12.95 1.36 -12.34
C VAL A 17 -13.78 0.66 -11.25
N CYS A 18 -14.43 1.40 -10.36
CA CYS A 18 -15.30 0.81 -9.34
C CYS A 18 -16.58 0.19 -9.93
N ALA A 19 -17.15 0.78 -10.99
CA ALA A 19 -18.28 0.19 -11.72
C ALA A 19 -17.89 -1.09 -12.47
N GLY A 20 -16.62 -1.28 -12.79
CA GLY A 20 -16.05 -2.49 -13.37
C GLY A 20 -15.71 -3.61 -12.37
N GLY A 21 -16.14 -3.48 -11.10
CA GLY A 21 -15.95 -4.53 -10.08
C GLY A 21 -14.60 -4.48 -9.36
N VAL A 22 -13.81 -3.42 -9.52
CA VAL A 22 -12.57 -3.22 -8.74
C VAL A 22 -12.94 -2.83 -7.31
N THR A 23 -12.49 -3.64 -6.36
CA THR A 23 -12.78 -3.49 -4.94
C THR A 23 -11.69 -2.74 -4.19
N ASP A 24 -10.46 -2.75 -4.70
CA ASP A 24 -9.28 -2.23 -4.03
C ASP A 24 -8.59 -1.15 -4.89
N VAL A 25 -8.23 -0.04 -4.27
CA VAL A 25 -7.61 1.12 -4.94
C VAL A 25 -6.39 1.58 -4.18
N GLY A 26 -5.22 1.59 -4.85
CA GLY A 26 -3.96 2.05 -4.30
C GLY A 26 -3.64 3.51 -4.63
N GLU A 27 -3.14 4.26 -3.65
CA GLU A 27 -2.70 5.65 -3.82
C GLU A 27 -1.34 5.89 -3.15
N ASN A 28 -0.51 6.70 -3.83
CA ASN A 28 0.86 6.98 -3.40
C ASN A 28 1.00 8.32 -2.66
N ARG A 29 0.05 9.23 -2.80
CA ARG A 29 0.13 10.59 -2.27
C ARG A 29 -1.11 10.95 -1.49
N ASP A 30 -0.94 11.26 -0.19
CA ASP A 30 -2.00 11.64 0.72
C ASP A 30 -2.86 12.79 0.18
N GLN A 31 -2.23 13.84 -0.33
CA GLN A 31 -2.92 15.02 -0.89
C GLN A 31 -3.82 14.69 -2.10
N GLU A 32 -3.51 13.61 -2.82
CA GLU A 32 -4.34 13.15 -3.93
C GLU A 32 -5.40 12.14 -3.47
N ALA A 33 -5.07 11.30 -2.50
CA ALA A 33 -5.89 10.20 -2.02
C ALA A 33 -7.13 10.70 -1.25
N GLU A 34 -6.95 11.60 -0.30
CA GLU A 34 -8.03 12.11 0.55
C GLU A 34 -9.21 12.69 -0.26
N PRO A 35 -9.01 13.66 -1.21
CA PRO A 35 -10.11 14.18 -2.01
C PRO A 35 -10.72 13.14 -2.95
N LYS A 36 -9.93 12.13 -3.37
CA LYS A 36 -10.44 11.03 -4.19
C LYS A 36 -11.35 10.10 -3.39
N ALA A 37 -10.96 9.76 -2.16
CA ALA A 37 -11.76 8.95 -1.27
C ALA A 37 -13.09 9.66 -0.91
N ALA A 38 -13.03 10.96 -0.62
CA ALA A 38 -14.23 11.76 -0.37
C ALA A 38 -15.17 11.80 -1.59
N ALA A 39 -14.61 11.98 -2.79
CA ALA A 39 -15.40 11.99 -4.04
C ALA A 39 -16.01 10.62 -4.37
N ALA A 40 -15.29 9.51 -4.11
CA ALA A 40 -15.81 8.16 -4.28
C ALA A 40 -16.99 7.90 -3.34
N ARG A 41 -16.84 8.25 -2.07
CA ARG A 41 -17.92 8.12 -1.06
C ARG A 41 -19.15 8.94 -1.43
N ALA A 42 -18.96 10.18 -1.86
CA ALA A 42 -20.07 11.04 -2.33
C ALA A 42 -20.79 10.48 -3.57
N ALA A 43 -20.10 9.66 -4.37
CA ALA A 43 -20.66 8.96 -5.52
C ALA A 43 -21.27 7.59 -5.18
N GLY A 44 -21.32 7.20 -3.89
CA GLY A 44 -21.80 5.90 -3.43
C GLY A 44 -20.87 4.73 -3.69
N ALA A 45 -19.59 4.98 -4.03
CA ALA A 45 -18.58 3.96 -4.22
C ALA A 45 -17.77 3.80 -2.94
N THR A 46 -17.57 2.55 -2.51
CA THR A 46 -16.85 2.21 -1.27
C THR A 46 -15.71 1.21 -1.54
N PRO A 47 -14.73 1.57 -2.41
CA PRO A 47 -13.58 0.71 -2.58
C PRO A 47 -12.74 0.69 -1.29
N ARG A 48 -12.01 -0.38 -1.09
CA ARG A 48 -11.00 -0.48 -0.04
C ARG A 48 -9.79 0.34 -0.45
N TRP A 49 -9.38 1.28 0.39
CA TRP A 49 -8.29 2.21 0.08
C TRP A 49 -6.97 1.72 0.66
N HIS A 50 -5.99 1.52 -0.22
CA HIS A 50 -4.63 1.16 0.12
C HIS A 50 -3.72 2.38 -0.03
N PHE A 51 -3.06 2.78 1.04
CA PHE A 51 -1.97 3.75 0.95
C PHE A 51 -0.66 2.98 0.74
N ILE A 52 -0.06 3.17 -0.44
CA ILE A 52 1.12 2.39 -0.88
C ILE A 52 2.38 3.26 -1.07
N GLY A 53 2.26 4.57 -0.97
CA GLY A 53 3.39 5.50 -1.08
C GLY A 53 4.16 5.63 0.24
N GLN A 54 5.35 6.20 0.17
CA GLN A 54 6.13 6.49 1.37
C GLN A 54 5.37 7.43 2.31
N LEU A 55 5.11 6.99 3.53
CA LEU A 55 4.32 7.71 4.51
C LEU A 55 5.18 8.46 5.51
N GLN A 56 5.06 9.78 5.51
CA GLN A 56 5.64 10.61 6.56
C GLN A 56 4.79 10.52 7.84
N ARG A 57 5.43 10.43 9.02
CA ARG A 57 4.76 10.30 10.33
C ARG A 57 3.72 11.39 10.61
N ASN A 58 3.97 12.63 10.20
CA ASN A 58 3.05 13.76 10.37
C ASN A 58 1.78 13.63 9.52
N LYS A 59 1.76 12.74 8.53
CA LYS A 59 0.61 12.43 7.68
C LYS A 59 -0.22 11.24 8.17
N ALA A 60 0.24 10.51 9.18
CA ALA A 60 -0.47 9.36 9.73
C ALA A 60 -1.94 9.71 10.06
N LYS A 61 -2.17 10.86 10.70
CA LYS A 61 -3.51 11.32 11.09
C LYS A 61 -4.45 11.61 9.91
N SER A 62 -3.92 12.09 8.78
CA SER A 62 -4.69 12.28 7.55
C SER A 62 -5.02 10.93 6.89
N VAL A 63 -4.00 10.08 6.72
CA VAL A 63 -4.13 8.80 6.02
C VAL A 63 -5.15 7.88 6.69
N ILE A 64 -5.17 7.78 8.02
CA ILE A 64 -6.15 6.95 8.73
C ILE A 64 -7.61 7.38 8.54
N GLY A 65 -7.85 8.60 8.08
CA GLY A 65 -9.19 9.14 7.81
C GLY A 65 -9.88 8.52 6.58
N TYR A 66 -9.10 7.92 5.68
CA TYR A 66 -9.64 7.33 4.46
C TYR A 66 -9.07 5.94 4.13
N ALA A 67 -7.83 5.62 4.55
CA ALA A 67 -7.20 4.36 4.23
C ALA A 67 -7.74 3.22 5.09
N ASP A 68 -7.99 2.10 4.45
CA ASP A 68 -8.31 0.82 5.09
C ASP A 68 -7.06 -0.01 5.34
N VAL A 69 -6.04 0.18 4.48
CA VAL A 69 -4.74 -0.50 4.53
C VAL A 69 -3.62 0.51 4.34
N VAL A 70 -2.56 0.41 5.15
CA VAL A 70 -1.29 1.11 4.93
C VAL A 70 -0.21 0.07 4.66
N GLU A 71 0.31 0.03 3.43
CA GLU A 71 1.26 -0.99 2.98
C GLU A 71 2.73 -0.58 3.14
N SER A 72 2.99 0.68 3.42
CA SER A 72 4.33 1.28 3.41
C SER A 72 4.93 1.50 4.80
N VAL A 73 4.65 0.59 5.74
CA VAL A 73 5.18 0.73 7.11
C VAL A 73 6.57 0.12 7.19
N ASP A 74 7.58 0.98 7.23
CA ASP A 74 8.99 0.65 7.12
C ASP A 74 9.81 0.91 8.41
N SER A 75 9.18 1.42 9.45
CA SER A 75 9.88 1.74 10.69
C SER A 75 8.97 1.65 11.93
N VAL A 76 9.56 1.28 13.06
CA VAL A 76 8.90 1.29 14.39
C VAL A 76 8.30 2.66 14.69
N ARG A 77 8.99 3.74 14.30
CA ARG A 77 8.51 5.12 14.52
C ARG A 77 7.23 5.42 13.73
N LEU A 78 7.11 4.91 12.52
CA LEU A 78 5.89 5.07 11.71
C LEU A 78 4.77 4.19 12.24
N ALA A 79 5.05 2.92 12.58
CA ALA A 79 4.08 2.02 13.19
C ALA A 79 3.49 2.62 14.49
N THR A 80 4.33 3.16 15.37
CA THR A 80 3.88 3.85 16.60
C THR A 80 3.01 5.09 16.31
N ALA A 81 3.35 5.85 15.25
CA ALA A 81 2.55 7.01 14.87
C ALA A 81 1.16 6.62 14.34
N LEU A 82 1.09 5.54 13.57
CA LEU A 82 -0.17 4.98 13.08
C LEU A 82 -1.01 4.39 14.21
N ASP A 83 -0.40 3.66 15.14
CA ASP A 83 -1.06 3.10 16.31
C ASP A 83 -1.77 4.20 17.13
N ARG A 84 -1.03 5.25 17.48
CA ARG A 84 -1.60 6.40 18.20
C ARG A 84 -2.70 7.11 17.42
N ALA A 85 -2.51 7.27 16.11
CA ALA A 85 -3.50 7.94 15.27
C ALA A 85 -4.77 7.11 15.12
N ALA A 86 -4.64 5.77 15.01
CA ALA A 86 -5.75 4.85 14.79
C ALA A 86 -6.53 4.48 16.05
N ALA A 87 -6.09 4.86 17.24
CA ALA A 87 -6.70 4.46 18.53
C ALA A 87 -8.20 4.77 18.67
N GLY A 88 -8.74 5.71 17.90
CA GLY A 88 -10.18 6.04 17.90
C GLY A 88 -10.98 5.47 16.75
N ARG A 89 -10.41 4.59 15.92
CA ARG A 89 -11.11 3.98 14.79
C ARG A 89 -12.10 2.91 15.27
N PRO A 90 -13.23 2.75 14.56
CA PRO A 90 -14.21 1.71 14.90
C PRO A 90 -13.68 0.28 14.60
N ALA A 91 -12.67 0.16 13.75
CA ALA A 91 -11.98 -1.09 13.43
C ALA A 91 -10.48 -0.86 13.31
N PRO A 92 -9.64 -1.85 13.64
CA PRO A 92 -8.20 -1.76 13.50
C PRO A 92 -7.79 -1.44 12.06
N LEU A 93 -6.79 -0.56 11.91
CA LEU A 93 -6.18 -0.27 10.62
C LEU A 93 -5.31 -1.45 10.20
N GLU A 94 -5.53 -1.98 9.01
CA GLU A 94 -4.63 -3.00 8.47
C GLU A 94 -3.30 -2.38 8.03
N VAL A 95 -2.22 -3.07 8.38
CA VAL A 95 -0.85 -2.63 8.11
C VAL A 95 -0.07 -3.77 7.46
N LEU A 96 0.63 -3.46 6.38
CA LEU A 96 1.67 -4.34 5.83
C LEU A 96 3.05 -3.73 6.16
N VAL A 97 3.99 -4.59 6.50
CA VAL A 97 5.38 -4.18 6.67
C VAL A 97 6.04 -4.06 5.30
N GLN A 98 6.48 -2.86 4.95
CA GLN A 98 7.27 -2.69 3.74
C GLN A 98 8.68 -3.24 3.98
N VAL A 99 9.08 -4.19 3.14
CA VAL A 99 10.37 -4.88 3.21
C VAL A 99 11.32 -4.35 2.14
N SER A 100 12.55 -4.01 2.53
CA SER A 100 13.66 -3.83 1.62
C SER A 100 14.29 -5.20 1.33
N ILE A 101 14.09 -5.71 0.10
CA ILE A 101 14.57 -7.05 -0.28
C ILE A 101 16.10 -7.10 -0.35
N ASP A 102 16.72 -6.03 -0.85
CA ASP A 102 18.18 -5.89 -1.00
C ASP A 102 18.87 -5.22 0.18
N GLY A 103 18.08 -4.72 1.15
CA GLY A 103 18.59 -3.99 2.30
C GLY A 103 19.12 -2.59 1.98
N ASP A 104 18.86 -2.06 0.78
CA ASP A 104 19.30 -0.73 0.39
C ASP A 104 18.51 0.35 1.17
N PRO A 105 19.18 1.17 2.00
CA PRO A 105 18.52 2.20 2.80
C PRO A 105 17.91 3.34 1.97
N GLU A 106 18.36 3.55 0.73
CA GLU A 106 17.85 4.62 -0.13
C GLU A 106 16.52 4.25 -0.79
N ARG A 107 16.18 2.96 -0.84
CA ARG A 107 14.97 2.48 -1.49
C ARG A 107 13.75 2.44 -0.58
N GLY A 108 13.93 2.65 0.71
CA GLY A 108 12.90 2.49 1.73
C GLY A 108 12.55 1.01 1.99
N GLY A 109 11.84 0.79 3.07
CA GLY A 109 11.50 -0.54 3.56
C GLY A 109 12.37 -0.95 4.74
N ALA A 110 11.81 -1.77 5.62
CA ALA A 110 12.50 -2.35 6.75
C ALA A 110 13.43 -3.48 6.30
N ALA A 111 14.58 -3.61 6.95
CA ALA A 111 15.55 -4.68 6.72
C ALA A 111 15.96 -5.34 8.04
N GLY A 112 16.45 -6.57 7.96
CA GLY A 112 16.97 -7.29 9.13
C GLY A 112 15.96 -7.39 10.27
N ASP A 113 16.41 -7.08 11.49
CA ASP A 113 15.60 -7.19 12.71
C ASP A 113 14.43 -6.17 12.78
N ASP A 114 14.51 -5.07 12.05
CA ASP A 114 13.45 -4.07 12.07
C ASP A 114 12.12 -4.60 11.52
N ILE A 115 12.16 -5.55 10.59
CA ILE A 115 10.95 -6.23 10.08
C ILE A 115 10.18 -6.87 11.24
N TRP A 116 10.88 -7.61 12.10
CA TRP A 116 10.29 -8.33 13.22
C TRP A 116 9.79 -7.37 14.30
N ARG A 117 10.58 -6.35 14.64
CA ARG A 117 10.21 -5.32 15.61
C ARG A 117 8.93 -4.57 15.19
N ILE A 118 8.79 -4.26 13.91
CA ILE A 118 7.57 -3.63 13.38
C ILE A 118 6.41 -4.61 13.46
N SER A 119 6.62 -5.85 13.04
CA SER A 119 5.57 -6.89 13.05
C SER A 119 5.04 -7.16 14.46
N ASP A 120 5.92 -7.32 15.44
CA ASP A 120 5.56 -7.56 16.84
C ASP A 120 4.80 -6.37 17.45
N LEU A 121 5.25 -5.13 17.15
CA LEU A 121 4.57 -3.93 17.59
C LEU A 121 3.15 -3.85 17.01
N VAL A 122 3.01 -4.09 15.70
CA VAL A 122 1.71 -4.04 15.03
C VAL A 122 0.79 -5.14 15.54
N ALA A 123 1.30 -6.37 15.68
CA ALA A 123 0.54 -7.51 16.17
C ALA A 123 0.07 -7.35 17.63
N SER A 124 0.83 -6.62 18.46
CA SER A 124 0.46 -6.33 19.86
C SER A 124 -0.50 -5.14 20.02
N SER A 125 -0.76 -4.38 18.95
CA SER A 125 -1.63 -3.20 18.99
C SER A 125 -3.11 -3.59 18.95
N ALA A 126 -3.93 -2.87 19.72
CA ALA A 126 -5.39 -2.96 19.61
C ALA A 126 -5.96 -2.12 18.45
N ALA A 127 -5.18 -1.13 17.98
CA ALA A 127 -5.61 -0.19 16.93
C ALA A 127 -5.12 -0.57 15.51
N LEU A 128 -4.16 -1.51 15.42
CA LEU A 128 -3.60 -1.99 14.17
C LEU A 128 -3.85 -3.48 13.99
N ARG A 129 -3.82 -3.95 12.76
CA ARG A 129 -3.85 -5.36 12.40
C ARG A 129 -2.70 -5.67 11.43
N LEU A 130 -1.85 -6.61 11.79
CA LEU A 130 -0.79 -7.06 10.90
C LEU A 130 -1.38 -7.92 9.78
N GLY A 131 -1.39 -7.38 8.56
CA GLY A 131 -1.91 -8.07 7.39
C GLY A 131 -0.86 -8.94 6.68
N GLY A 132 0.41 -8.55 6.75
CA GLY A 132 1.50 -9.23 6.05
C GLY A 132 2.60 -8.28 5.62
N VAL A 133 3.13 -8.48 4.40
CA VAL A 133 4.26 -7.70 3.86
C VAL A 133 3.92 -7.02 2.54
N MET A 134 4.66 -5.95 2.26
CA MET A 134 4.71 -5.32 0.94
C MET A 134 6.16 -5.18 0.50
N ALA A 135 6.43 -5.37 -0.79
CA ALA A 135 7.74 -5.11 -1.33
C ALA A 135 7.71 -4.59 -2.78
N VAL A 136 8.79 -3.91 -3.16
CA VAL A 136 9.11 -3.54 -4.53
C VAL A 136 10.43 -4.22 -4.88
N ALA A 137 10.45 -5.00 -5.95
CA ALA A 137 11.67 -5.67 -6.41
C ALA A 137 12.75 -4.64 -6.80
N PRO A 138 14.02 -4.90 -6.48
CA PRO A 138 15.13 -4.12 -7.01
C PRO A 138 15.15 -4.17 -8.53
N GLN A 139 15.29 -3.02 -9.20
CA GLN A 139 15.23 -2.94 -10.66
C GLN A 139 16.36 -3.72 -11.36
N GLU A 140 17.53 -3.79 -10.69
CA GLU A 140 18.72 -4.47 -11.20
C GLU A 140 18.72 -6.00 -10.94
N TRP A 141 17.74 -6.50 -10.18
CA TRP A 141 17.68 -7.90 -9.85
C TRP A 141 16.75 -8.66 -10.80
N ASP A 142 17.05 -9.94 -10.98
CA ASP A 142 16.10 -10.89 -11.54
C ASP A 142 14.84 -10.94 -10.64
N PRO A 143 13.64 -10.74 -11.20
CA PRO A 143 12.41 -10.70 -10.43
C PRO A 143 12.11 -12.01 -9.67
N ASP A 144 12.42 -13.17 -10.26
CA ASP A 144 12.21 -14.45 -9.58
C ASP A 144 13.09 -14.58 -8.35
N ARG A 145 14.38 -14.17 -8.43
CA ARG A 145 15.28 -14.12 -7.27
C ARG A 145 14.74 -13.18 -6.18
N ALA A 146 14.26 -12.01 -6.56
CA ALA A 146 13.76 -11.03 -5.59
C ALA A 146 12.54 -11.55 -4.85
N PHE A 147 11.58 -12.13 -5.58
CA PHE A 147 10.34 -12.62 -4.97
C PHE A 147 10.51 -13.97 -4.25
N GLU A 148 11.48 -14.80 -4.61
CA GLU A 148 11.87 -15.98 -3.83
C GLU A 148 12.37 -15.58 -2.44
N GLN A 149 13.20 -14.52 -2.34
CA GLN A 149 13.63 -14.00 -1.03
C GLN A 149 12.45 -13.45 -0.21
N LEU A 150 11.52 -12.73 -0.87
CA LEU A 150 10.32 -12.23 -0.21
C LEU A 150 9.45 -13.38 0.30
N ALA A 151 9.29 -14.46 -0.48
CA ALA A 151 8.53 -15.64 -0.09
C ALA A 151 9.11 -16.29 1.17
N GLY A 152 10.43 -16.54 1.23
CA GLY A 152 11.08 -17.10 2.41
C GLY A 152 10.94 -16.20 3.64
N LEU A 153 10.97 -14.88 3.48
CA LEU A 153 10.73 -13.94 4.56
C LEU A 153 9.26 -14.00 5.03
N THR A 154 8.32 -14.10 4.08
CA THR A 154 6.89 -14.22 4.39
C THR A 154 6.57 -15.50 5.14
N GLU A 155 7.15 -16.64 4.76
CA GLU A 155 6.99 -17.91 5.47
C GLU A 155 7.42 -17.79 6.94
N ARG A 156 8.55 -17.12 7.19
CA ARG A 156 9.01 -16.85 8.56
C ARG A 156 8.05 -15.94 9.31
N LEU A 157 7.50 -14.90 8.67
CA LEU A 157 6.53 -14.01 9.29
C LEU A 157 5.26 -14.79 9.69
N VAL A 158 4.72 -15.57 8.77
CA VAL A 158 3.51 -16.39 9.00
C VAL A 158 3.73 -17.44 10.09
N SER A 159 4.94 -18.00 10.22
CA SER A 159 5.25 -18.93 11.32
C SER A 159 5.11 -18.31 12.72
N THR A 160 5.33 -17.00 12.83
CA THR A 160 5.21 -16.25 14.09
C THR A 160 3.87 -15.53 14.21
N HIS A 161 3.33 -15.05 13.10
CA HIS A 161 2.07 -14.32 12.99
C HIS A 161 1.16 -14.96 11.93
N PRO A 162 0.43 -16.05 12.24
CA PRO A 162 -0.29 -16.86 11.25
C PRO A 162 -1.35 -16.12 10.43
N GLU A 163 -1.88 -15.02 10.95
CA GLU A 163 -2.86 -14.17 10.24
C GLU A 163 -2.24 -13.20 9.22
N ALA A 164 -0.91 -13.04 9.23
CA ALA A 164 -0.19 -12.08 8.39
C ALA A 164 0.12 -12.67 6.99
N THR A 165 -0.91 -13.05 6.25
CA THR A 165 -0.81 -13.83 5.00
C THR A 165 -0.78 -12.98 3.73
N THR A 166 -0.99 -11.67 3.84
CA THR A 166 -1.00 -10.78 2.66
C THR A 166 0.42 -10.53 2.16
N VAL A 167 0.62 -10.74 0.87
CA VAL A 167 1.87 -10.41 0.15
C VAL A 167 1.52 -9.45 -0.97
N SER A 168 1.77 -8.15 -0.76
CA SER A 168 1.60 -7.11 -1.78
C SER A 168 2.92 -6.92 -2.54
N ALA A 169 3.02 -7.52 -3.72
CA ALA A 169 4.22 -7.47 -4.54
C ALA A 169 3.87 -7.63 -6.01
N GLY A 170 4.73 -7.10 -6.88
CA GLY A 170 4.54 -7.16 -8.33
C GLY A 170 3.81 -5.96 -8.91
N MET A 171 4.35 -5.48 -10.01
CA MET A 171 3.85 -4.39 -10.83
C MET A 171 3.87 -4.82 -12.31
N SER A 172 3.55 -3.92 -13.23
CA SER A 172 3.35 -4.23 -14.67
C SER A 172 4.42 -5.10 -15.33
N SER A 173 5.70 -4.99 -14.92
CA SER A 173 6.82 -5.70 -15.55
C SER A 173 7.24 -6.99 -14.86
N ASP A 174 6.85 -7.20 -13.60
CA ASP A 174 7.31 -8.29 -12.75
C ASP A 174 6.16 -9.04 -12.04
N LEU A 175 4.91 -8.71 -12.38
CA LEU A 175 3.73 -9.27 -11.72
C LEU A 175 3.64 -10.81 -11.84
N GLU A 176 4.04 -11.38 -12.97
CA GLU A 176 3.98 -12.83 -13.17
C GLU A 176 4.96 -13.58 -12.26
N ALA A 177 6.18 -13.01 -12.08
CA ALA A 177 7.14 -13.55 -11.14
C ALA A 177 6.64 -13.44 -9.70
N ALA A 178 6.07 -12.28 -9.32
CA ALA A 178 5.49 -12.09 -8.00
C ALA A 178 4.39 -13.12 -7.71
N ILE A 179 3.49 -13.39 -8.67
CA ILE A 179 2.42 -14.38 -8.53
C ILE A 179 3.00 -15.79 -8.36
N ARG A 180 4.00 -16.17 -9.17
CA ARG A 180 4.67 -17.48 -9.02
C ARG A 180 5.24 -17.70 -7.63
N HIS A 181 5.72 -16.62 -6.99
CA HIS A 181 6.31 -16.65 -5.65
C HIS A 181 5.33 -16.27 -4.53
N GLY A 182 4.01 -16.37 -4.78
CA GLY A 182 2.99 -16.28 -3.74
C GLY A 182 2.45 -14.89 -3.44
N ALA A 183 2.65 -13.90 -4.32
CA ALA A 183 1.98 -12.61 -4.17
C ALA A 183 0.45 -12.79 -4.17
N THR A 184 -0.21 -12.27 -3.15
CA THR A 184 -1.67 -12.28 -3.02
C THR A 184 -2.31 -11.02 -3.61
N HIS A 185 -1.53 -9.94 -3.69
CA HIS A 185 -1.94 -8.65 -4.26
C HIS A 185 -0.87 -8.15 -5.21
N VAL A 186 -1.29 -7.77 -6.42
CA VAL A 186 -0.45 -7.10 -7.42
C VAL A 186 -0.93 -5.66 -7.65
N ARG A 187 -0.02 -4.76 -7.97
CA ARG A 187 -0.33 -3.33 -8.13
C ARG A 187 -0.29 -2.95 -9.61
N ILE A 188 -1.45 -2.73 -10.19
CA ILE A 188 -1.60 -2.38 -11.60
C ILE A 188 -1.98 -0.91 -11.72
N GLY A 189 -1.16 -0.13 -12.41
CA GLY A 189 -1.38 1.28 -12.62
C GLY A 189 -1.46 1.64 -14.10
N THR A 190 -0.34 1.86 -14.75
CA THR A 190 -0.22 2.41 -16.12
C THR A 190 -0.91 1.55 -17.18
N SER A 191 -0.86 0.24 -17.05
CA SER A 191 -1.49 -0.69 -18.00
C SER A 191 -3.02 -0.68 -17.96
N LEU A 192 -3.62 -0.27 -16.82
CA LEU A 192 -5.07 -0.17 -16.67
C LEU A 192 -5.58 1.27 -16.80
N LEU A 193 -4.85 2.24 -16.26
CA LEU A 193 -5.28 3.63 -16.14
C LEU A 193 -4.65 4.56 -17.19
N GLY A 194 -3.75 4.03 -18.04
CA GLY A 194 -2.98 4.82 -18.98
C GLY A 194 -1.86 5.65 -18.33
N MET A 195 -1.01 6.24 -19.14
CA MET A 195 0.05 7.14 -18.65
C MET A 195 -0.56 8.43 -18.09
N ARG A 196 -0.03 8.91 -16.96
CA ARG A 196 -0.37 10.25 -16.46
C ARG A 196 0.05 11.28 -17.50
N ASN A 197 -0.89 12.05 -18.03
CA ASN A 197 -0.56 13.26 -18.76
C ASN A 197 0.08 14.25 -17.78
N THR A 198 1.40 14.28 -17.72
CA THR A 198 2.17 15.34 -17.07
C THR A 198 2.18 16.54 -18.02
N LEU A 199 1.06 17.22 -18.17
CA LEU A 199 1.07 18.59 -18.65
C LEU A 199 1.67 19.45 -17.53
N ARG A 200 2.90 19.87 -17.74
CA ARG A 200 3.58 20.92 -16.97
C ARG A 200 2.90 22.27 -17.16
#